data_e360790f12f77a389ac37ec542853528
#
_entry.id   e360790f12f77a389ac37ec542853528
#
_cell.length_a   1.000
_cell.length_b   1.000
_cell.length_c   1.000
_cell.angle_alpha   90.00
_cell.angle_beta   90.00
_cell.angle_gamma   90.00
#
_symmetry.space_group_name_H-M   'P 1'
#
loop_
_entity.id
_entity.type
_entity.pdbx_description
1 polymer ?
#
loop_
_entity_poly.entity_id
_entity_poly.type
_entity_poly.pdbx_seq_one_letter_code
_entity_poly.pdbx_strand_id
1 'polypeptide(L)'
;MADLNSLVVFAHVIQANSFSEAARRLRMPTSTVSRRIAELEDKLGVRLIERSTRSLRLTRVGSELLEHAQRSAELSDAVSSIASNFQSNVSGTLRLSAPPSISDSFLAPLIGAFQSYHPEVRVQVLITERIIDHVAEGVDMTFRIGALRDSTLVARKLLTYRHQLLANPGYLKSHKPPRTPQDLLTHRLIAFSRWNPENRWNFTHVNGKDKETLVFEPYLSMNDYAGLAPAILAGVGIGELPPLVQPELLREGRLIEIMPRWRLRTFDLWLLHLGNRHLPRVLRVFKEFAAQMAPTLFPKLPS
;
A
#
# COMPACT_ATOMS: atom_id res chain seq x y z
N MET A 1 -24.56 13.12 -34.04
CA MET A 1 -23.23 12.68 -33.66
C MET A 1 -23.16 12.67 -32.15
N ALA A 2 -22.72 11.61 -31.49
CA ALA A 2 -22.60 11.55 -30.04
C ALA A 2 -21.58 12.58 -29.57
N ASP A 3 -21.92 13.30 -28.48
CA ASP A 3 -21.02 14.27 -27.86
C ASP A 3 -20.00 13.54 -26.97
N LEU A 4 -18.72 13.65 -27.29
CA LEU A 4 -17.63 13.02 -26.54
C LEU A 4 -17.62 13.45 -25.07
N ASN A 5 -18.00 14.69 -24.76
CA ASN A 5 -18.09 15.15 -23.36
C ASN A 5 -19.18 14.40 -22.57
N SER A 6 -20.29 14.07 -23.23
CA SER A 6 -21.36 13.27 -22.59
C SER A 6 -20.94 11.82 -22.38
N LEU A 7 -20.08 11.24 -23.25
CA LEU A 7 -19.48 9.93 -23.02
C LEU A 7 -18.52 9.93 -21.83
N VAL A 8 -17.71 10.98 -21.67
CA VAL A 8 -16.85 11.16 -20.49
C VAL A 8 -17.68 11.21 -19.21
N VAL A 9 -18.76 12.00 -19.21
CA VAL A 9 -19.68 12.08 -18.06
C VAL A 9 -20.32 10.73 -17.76
N PHE A 10 -20.72 9.97 -18.79
CA PHE A 10 -21.29 8.63 -18.64
C PHE A 10 -20.28 7.67 -17.97
N ALA A 11 -19.03 7.63 -18.44
CA ALA A 11 -17.98 6.80 -17.85
C ALA A 11 -17.77 7.13 -16.34
N HIS A 12 -17.72 8.42 -15.98
CA HIS A 12 -17.55 8.82 -14.59
C HIS A 12 -18.76 8.47 -13.72
N VAL A 13 -20.01 8.56 -14.24
CA VAL A 13 -21.22 8.17 -13.50
C VAL A 13 -21.20 6.69 -13.17
N ILE A 14 -20.81 5.84 -14.15
CA ILE A 14 -20.75 4.39 -13.93
C ILE A 14 -19.59 4.03 -12.97
N GLN A 15 -18.42 4.62 -13.16
CA GLN A 15 -17.27 4.39 -12.29
C GLN A 15 -17.55 4.79 -10.83
N ALA A 16 -18.28 5.90 -10.63
CA ALA A 16 -18.66 6.36 -9.29
C ALA A 16 -19.88 5.62 -8.71
N ASN A 17 -20.59 4.85 -9.52
CA ASN A 17 -21.88 4.23 -9.22
C ASN A 17 -22.87 5.24 -8.58
N SER A 18 -22.74 6.54 -8.90
CA SER A 18 -23.50 7.62 -8.30
C SER A 18 -23.43 8.90 -9.14
N PHE A 19 -24.58 9.49 -9.44
CA PHE A 19 -24.65 10.79 -10.12
C PHE A 19 -24.05 11.92 -9.26
N SER A 20 -24.31 11.91 -7.96
CA SER A 20 -23.83 12.95 -7.03
C SER A 20 -22.31 12.86 -6.87
N GLU A 21 -21.76 11.66 -6.76
CA GLU A 21 -20.31 11.46 -6.63
C GLU A 21 -19.58 11.80 -7.95
N ALA A 22 -20.13 11.41 -9.11
CA ALA A 22 -19.62 11.82 -10.42
C ALA A 22 -19.65 13.36 -10.58
N ALA A 23 -20.73 13.99 -10.18
CA ALA A 23 -20.87 15.45 -10.21
C ALA A 23 -19.78 16.13 -9.38
N ARG A 24 -19.52 15.63 -8.17
CA ARG A 24 -18.44 16.11 -7.30
C ARG A 24 -17.06 15.97 -7.95
N ARG A 25 -16.76 14.78 -8.54
CA ARG A 25 -15.48 14.53 -9.24
C ARG A 25 -15.29 15.41 -10.46
N LEU A 26 -16.35 15.60 -11.25
CA LEU A 26 -16.35 16.45 -12.44
C LEU A 26 -16.47 17.95 -12.16
N ARG A 27 -16.64 18.34 -10.88
CA ARG A 27 -16.89 19.73 -10.45
C ARG A 27 -18.06 20.37 -11.19
N MET A 28 -19.15 19.61 -11.36
CA MET A 28 -20.37 20.02 -12.05
C MET A 28 -21.60 19.87 -11.12
N PRO A 29 -22.67 20.67 -11.31
CA PRO A 29 -23.94 20.41 -10.65
C PRO A 29 -24.50 19.03 -11.03
N THR A 30 -25.10 18.31 -10.09
CA THR A 30 -25.70 16.98 -10.33
C THR A 30 -26.79 17.03 -11.42
N SER A 31 -27.55 18.16 -11.49
CA SER A 31 -28.52 18.40 -12.56
C SER A 31 -27.90 18.44 -13.95
N THR A 32 -26.70 19.03 -14.06
CA THR A 32 -25.95 19.08 -15.33
C THR A 32 -25.48 17.68 -15.75
N VAL A 33 -24.97 16.88 -14.81
CA VAL A 33 -24.57 15.49 -15.08
C VAL A 33 -25.78 14.67 -15.55
N SER A 34 -26.91 14.77 -14.81
CA SER A 34 -28.14 14.05 -15.21
C SER A 34 -28.67 14.45 -16.58
N ARG A 35 -28.66 15.75 -16.89
CA ARG A 35 -29.08 16.28 -18.18
C ARG A 35 -28.18 15.77 -19.33
N ARG A 36 -26.86 15.78 -19.15
CA ARG A 36 -25.93 15.27 -20.19
C ARG A 36 -26.10 13.80 -20.50
N ILE A 37 -26.41 12.98 -19.49
CA ILE A 37 -26.73 11.57 -19.69
C ILE A 37 -28.03 11.43 -20.48
N ALA A 38 -29.09 12.16 -20.10
CA ALA A 38 -30.36 12.13 -20.82
C ALA A 38 -30.20 12.58 -22.28
N GLU A 39 -29.47 13.67 -22.56
CA GLU A 39 -29.16 14.14 -23.92
C GLU A 39 -28.37 13.12 -24.73
N LEU A 40 -27.47 12.35 -24.09
CA LEU A 40 -26.74 11.26 -24.75
C LEU A 40 -27.67 10.11 -25.13
N GLU A 41 -28.53 9.67 -24.19
CA GLU A 41 -29.52 8.62 -24.42
C GLU A 41 -30.51 9.02 -25.54
N ASP A 42 -31.01 10.27 -25.52
CA ASP A 42 -31.91 10.80 -26.55
C ASP A 42 -31.26 10.83 -27.92
N LYS A 43 -30.00 11.30 -28.03
CA LYS A 43 -29.24 11.31 -29.28
C LYS A 43 -28.96 9.92 -29.86
N LEU A 44 -28.77 8.94 -28.97
CA LEU A 44 -28.55 7.56 -29.38
C LEU A 44 -29.85 6.78 -29.63
N GLY A 45 -30.99 7.30 -29.14
CA GLY A 45 -32.29 6.65 -29.23
C GLY A 45 -32.41 5.41 -28.34
N VAL A 46 -31.51 5.26 -27.36
CA VAL A 46 -31.45 4.08 -26.46
C VAL A 46 -31.12 4.49 -25.02
N ARG A 47 -31.64 3.75 -24.07
CA ARG A 47 -31.25 3.89 -22.68
C ARG A 47 -29.91 3.21 -22.40
N LEU A 48 -29.02 3.87 -21.68
CA LEU A 48 -27.72 3.37 -21.27
C LEU A 48 -27.73 2.93 -19.81
N ILE A 49 -28.56 3.60 -18.98
CA ILE A 49 -28.65 3.36 -17.55
C ILE A 49 -30.11 3.08 -17.15
N GLU A 50 -30.32 1.99 -16.44
CA GLU A 50 -31.56 1.69 -15.73
C GLU A 50 -31.48 2.31 -14.34
N ARG A 51 -32.38 3.26 -14.07
CA ARG A 51 -32.48 3.92 -12.75
C ARG A 51 -33.40 3.10 -11.86
N SER A 52 -32.87 2.50 -10.79
CA SER A 52 -33.66 2.07 -9.66
C SER A 52 -33.38 2.99 -8.47
N THR A 53 -34.29 3.06 -7.53
CA THR A 53 -34.15 3.87 -6.31
C THR A 53 -32.96 3.45 -5.42
N ARG A 54 -32.32 2.31 -5.71
CA ARG A 54 -31.25 1.75 -4.88
C ARG A 54 -29.94 1.44 -5.63
N SER A 55 -29.93 1.45 -6.98
CA SER A 55 -28.71 1.14 -7.75
C SER A 55 -28.77 1.65 -9.18
N LEU A 56 -27.60 1.99 -9.73
CA LEU A 56 -27.41 2.21 -11.16
C LEU A 56 -27.09 0.86 -11.81
N ARG A 57 -27.83 0.49 -12.86
CA ARG A 57 -27.54 -0.67 -13.67
C ARG A 57 -27.34 -0.25 -15.12
N LEU A 58 -26.35 -0.84 -15.78
CA LEU A 58 -26.16 -0.66 -17.19
C LEU A 58 -27.18 -1.48 -17.96
N THR A 59 -27.71 -0.91 -19.04
CA THR A 59 -28.37 -1.71 -20.08
C THR A 59 -27.32 -2.49 -20.87
N ARG A 60 -27.74 -3.44 -21.71
CA ARG A 60 -26.85 -4.14 -22.62
C ARG A 60 -26.06 -3.16 -23.49
N VAL A 61 -26.73 -2.18 -24.09
CA VAL A 61 -26.10 -1.15 -24.92
C VAL A 61 -25.17 -0.26 -24.09
N GLY A 62 -25.57 0.07 -22.83
CA GLY A 62 -24.72 0.79 -21.89
C GLY A 62 -23.43 0.06 -21.58
N SER A 63 -23.49 -1.26 -21.43
CA SER A 63 -22.29 -2.09 -21.20
C SER A 63 -21.35 -2.12 -22.40
N GLU A 64 -21.90 -2.26 -23.59
CA GLU A 64 -21.11 -2.22 -24.84
C GLU A 64 -20.48 -0.84 -25.07
N LEU A 65 -21.20 0.24 -24.77
CA LEU A 65 -20.71 1.61 -24.92
C LEU A 65 -19.68 2.00 -23.86
N LEU A 66 -19.70 1.35 -22.68
CA LEU A 66 -18.84 1.73 -21.56
C LEU A 66 -17.35 1.69 -21.89
N GLU A 67 -16.90 0.70 -22.63
CA GLU A 67 -15.49 0.58 -23.04
C GLU A 67 -15.05 1.79 -23.88
N HIS A 68 -15.88 2.23 -24.82
CA HIS A 68 -15.61 3.42 -25.64
C HIS A 68 -15.68 4.72 -24.82
N ALA A 69 -16.63 4.79 -23.88
CA ALA A 69 -16.75 5.93 -22.97
C ALA A 69 -15.55 6.05 -22.03
N GLN A 70 -15.02 4.93 -21.53
CA GLN A 70 -13.80 4.89 -20.71
C GLN A 70 -12.58 5.37 -21.52
N ARG A 71 -12.42 4.92 -22.75
CA ARG A 71 -11.34 5.42 -23.63
C ARG A 71 -11.43 6.92 -23.87
N SER A 72 -12.65 7.46 -23.99
CA SER A 72 -12.87 8.90 -24.17
C SER A 72 -12.52 9.67 -22.90
N ALA A 73 -12.84 9.14 -21.71
CA ALA A 73 -12.45 9.72 -20.43
C ALA A 73 -10.92 9.70 -20.25
N GLU A 74 -10.26 8.58 -20.56
CA GLU A 74 -8.80 8.45 -20.54
C GLU A 74 -8.11 9.46 -21.46
N LEU A 75 -8.64 9.68 -22.66
CA LEU A 75 -8.11 10.68 -23.60
C LEU A 75 -8.29 12.09 -23.06
N SER A 76 -9.44 12.42 -22.47
CA SER A 76 -9.70 13.72 -21.85
C SER A 76 -8.73 13.99 -20.69
N ASP A 77 -8.49 12.99 -19.85
CA ASP A 77 -7.53 13.06 -18.74
C ASP A 77 -6.09 13.21 -19.26
N ALA A 78 -5.74 12.54 -20.34
CA ALA A 78 -4.43 12.66 -21.00
C ALA A 78 -4.20 14.09 -21.53
N VAL A 79 -5.19 14.68 -22.20
CA VAL A 79 -5.12 16.06 -22.70
C VAL A 79 -5.00 17.04 -21.53
N SER A 80 -5.79 16.86 -20.48
CA SER A 80 -5.72 17.67 -19.27
C SER A 80 -4.35 17.54 -18.56
N SER A 81 -3.78 16.35 -18.56
CA SER A 81 -2.44 16.05 -18.06
C SER A 81 -1.34 16.71 -18.89
N ILE A 82 -1.48 16.76 -20.22
CA ILE A 82 -0.54 17.48 -21.09
C ILE A 82 -0.59 18.98 -20.80
N ALA A 83 -1.79 19.55 -20.70
CA ALA A 83 -1.98 20.96 -20.38
C ALA A 83 -1.42 21.31 -18.98
N SER A 84 -1.60 20.45 -17.98
CA SER A 84 -1.05 20.64 -16.63
C SER A 84 0.47 20.41 -16.57
N ASN A 85 1.07 19.68 -17.52
CA ASN A 85 2.52 19.52 -17.63
C ASN A 85 3.25 20.84 -18.00
N PHE A 86 2.53 21.78 -18.62
CA PHE A 86 3.05 23.14 -18.88
C PHE A 86 2.93 24.08 -17.68
N GLN A 87 2.12 23.74 -16.66
CA GLN A 87 2.05 24.49 -15.40
C GLN A 87 2.96 23.80 -14.36
N SER A 88 3.92 24.52 -13.83
CA SER A 88 5.06 24.04 -13.05
C SER A 88 4.75 23.39 -11.70
N ASN A 89 3.54 23.41 -11.20
CA ASN A 89 3.21 22.94 -9.84
C ASN A 89 2.46 21.60 -9.84
N VAL A 90 3.00 20.61 -9.10
CA VAL A 90 2.31 19.37 -8.78
C VAL A 90 1.34 19.67 -7.65
N SER A 91 0.04 19.47 -7.88
CA SER A 91 -1.02 19.75 -6.90
C SER A 91 -2.11 18.67 -6.92
N GLY A 92 -2.98 18.68 -5.92
CA GLY A 92 -4.11 17.75 -5.80
C GLY A 92 -4.07 16.92 -4.53
N THR A 93 -4.95 15.91 -4.45
CA THR A 93 -5.00 14.99 -3.31
C THR A 93 -4.49 13.63 -3.72
N LEU A 94 -3.58 13.09 -2.91
CA LEU A 94 -3.01 11.76 -3.03
C LEU A 94 -3.57 10.89 -1.89
N ARG A 95 -4.29 9.82 -2.23
CA ARG A 95 -4.86 8.86 -1.28
C ARG A 95 -4.05 7.58 -1.27
N LEU A 96 -3.44 7.31 -0.14
CA LEU A 96 -2.55 6.17 0.06
C LEU A 96 -3.16 5.18 1.03
N SER A 97 -2.80 3.91 0.90
CA SER A 97 -2.92 2.94 1.99
C SER A 97 -1.59 2.26 2.27
N ALA A 98 -1.38 1.88 3.53
CA ALA A 98 -0.15 1.26 3.97
C ALA A 98 -0.39 0.37 5.21
N PRO A 99 0.45 -0.66 5.43
CA PRO A 99 0.42 -1.41 6.68
C PRO A 99 0.99 -0.59 7.85
N PRO A 100 0.55 -0.85 9.09
CA PRO A 100 1.02 -0.14 10.29
C PRO A 100 2.55 -0.17 10.45
N SER A 101 3.18 -1.28 10.10
CA SER A 101 4.62 -1.52 10.32
C SER A 101 5.58 -0.60 9.58
N ILE A 102 5.08 0.24 8.65
CA ILE A 102 5.89 1.23 7.92
C ILE A 102 5.38 2.66 8.09
N SER A 103 4.38 2.88 8.94
CA SER A 103 3.68 4.17 9.01
C SER A 103 4.55 5.29 9.58
N ASP A 104 5.35 5.01 10.57
CA ASP A 104 6.20 5.97 11.32
C ASP A 104 7.57 6.18 10.66
N SER A 105 8.34 5.13 10.52
CA SER A 105 9.76 5.23 10.15
C SER A 105 10.02 5.30 8.64
N PHE A 106 9.04 4.91 7.80
CA PHE A 106 9.15 4.98 6.34
C PHE A 106 8.15 5.95 5.71
N LEU A 107 6.84 5.75 5.96
CA LEU A 107 5.80 6.46 5.22
C LEU A 107 5.71 7.94 5.60
N ALA A 108 5.72 8.26 6.90
CA ALA A 108 5.66 9.65 7.36
C ALA A 108 6.87 10.47 6.91
N PRO A 109 8.13 10.00 7.04
CA PRO A 109 9.29 10.68 6.46
C PRO A 109 9.23 10.84 4.93
N LEU A 110 8.78 9.81 4.21
CA LEU A 110 8.61 9.86 2.76
C LEU A 110 7.61 10.94 2.34
N ILE A 111 6.45 10.99 3.01
CA ILE A 111 5.41 12.00 2.75
C ILE A 111 5.91 13.39 3.10
N GLY A 112 6.54 13.56 4.26
CA GLY A 112 7.09 14.85 4.68
C GLY A 112 8.12 15.40 3.68
N ALA A 113 9.03 14.54 3.23
CA ALA A 113 9.99 14.90 2.19
C ALA A 113 9.29 15.23 0.86
N PHE A 114 8.27 14.45 0.46
CA PHE A 114 7.53 14.74 -0.77
C PHE A 114 6.80 16.08 -0.71
N GLN A 115 6.11 16.37 0.40
CA GLN A 115 5.38 17.62 0.57
C GLN A 115 6.28 18.85 0.69
N SER A 116 7.55 18.71 1.13
CA SER A 116 8.51 19.81 1.11
C SER A 116 8.88 20.26 -0.31
N TYR A 117 8.87 19.36 -1.29
CA TYR A 117 9.03 19.67 -2.71
C TYR A 117 7.72 20.03 -3.42
N HIS A 118 6.58 19.55 -2.90
CA HIS A 118 5.27 19.72 -3.52
C HIS A 118 4.21 20.18 -2.49
N PRO A 119 4.30 21.43 -1.98
CA PRO A 119 3.46 21.91 -0.88
C PRO A 119 1.96 22.01 -1.23
N GLU A 120 1.62 22.06 -2.51
CA GLU A 120 0.23 22.07 -2.99
C GLU A 120 -0.43 20.67 -2.97
N VAL A 121 0.32 19.60 -2.63
CA VAL A 121 -0.23 18.24 -2.57
C VAL A 121 -0.75 17.94 -1.17
N ARG A 122 -2.03 17.57 -1.11
CA ARG A 122 -2.64 17.02 0.10
C ARG A 122 -2.50 15.50 0.08
N VAL A 123 -2.10 14.91 1.21
CA VAL A 123 -1.97 13.45 1.34
C VAL A 123 -2.95 12.96 2.39
N GLN A 124 -3.69 11.91 2.05
CA GLN A 124 -4.59 11.19 2.95
C GLN A 124 -4.13 9.74 3.01
N VAL A 125 -3.96 9.20 4.22
CA VAL A 125 -3.44 7.84 4.40
C VAL A 125 -4.44 6.99 5.18
N LEU A 126 -4.72 5.81 4.66
CA LEU A 126 -5.44 4.74 5.36
C LEU A 126 -4.44 3.69 5.84
N ILE A 127 -4.26 3.57 7.15
CA ILE A 127 -3.39 2.55 7.74
C ILE A 127 -4.20 1.28 7.97
N THR A 128 -3.80 0.20 7.27
CA THR A 128 -4.50 -1.09 7.35
C THR A 128 -3.67 -2.23 6.78
N GLU A 129 -3.84 -3.45 7.31
CA GLU A 129 -3.26 -4.68 6.76
C GLU A 129 -4.19 -5.42 5.78
N ARG A 130 -5.47 -5.04 5.71
CA ARG A 130 -6.42 -5.69 4.81
C ARG A 130 -6.11 -5.38 3.34
N ILE A 131 -6.59 -6.23 2.46
CA ILE A 131 -6.53 -5.98 1.02
C ILE A 131 -7.55 -4.88 0.71
N ILE A 132 -7.10 -3.84 0.03
CA ILE A 132 -7.89 -2.67 -0.36
C ILE A 132 -8.45 -2.89 -1.76
N ASP A 133 -9.73 -2.57 -1.92
CA ASP A 133 -10.31 -2.33 -3.25
C ASP A 133 -10.06 -0.86 -3.63
N HIS A 134 -9.11 -0.64 -4.54
CA HIS A 134 -8.69 0.70 -4.97
C HIS A 134 -9.84 1.55 -5.52
N VAL A 135 -10.77 0.91 -6.24
CA VAL A 135 -11.90 1.62 -6.88
C VAL A 135 -12.98 1.93 -5.84
N ALA A 136 -13.42 0.93 -5.10
CA ALA A 136 -14.49 1.08 -4.13
C ALA A 136 -14.12 2.04 -2.99
N GLU A 137 -12.85 2.05 -2.57
CA GLU A 137 -12.37 2.86 -1.46
C GLU A 137 -11.70 4.17 -1.91
N GLY A 138 -11.56 4.38 -3.22
CA GLY A 138 -10.97 5.58 -3.78
C GLY A 138 -9.50 5.78 -3.41
N VAL A 139 -8.75 4.68 -3.25
CA VAL A 139 -7.32 4.69 -2.94
C VAL A 139 -6.51 4.76 -4.24
N ASP A 140 -5.60 5.71 -4.34
CA ASP A 140 -4.78 5.92 -5.52
C ASP A 140 -3.60 4.93 -5.57
N MET A 141 -2.92 4.75 -4.44
CA MET A 141 -1.75 3.87 -4.31
C MET A 141 -1.73 3.13 -2.98
N THR A 142 -1.21 1.91 -2.99
CA THR A 142 -1.07 1.07 -1.80
C THR A 142 0.38 0.63 -1.63
N PHE A 143 0.92 0.82 -0.44
CA PHE A 143 2.14 0.15 0.00
C PHE A 143 1.81 -1.25 0.49
N ARG A 144 2.58 -2.24 0.05
CA ARG A 144 2.36 -3.64 0.41
C ARG A 144 3.66 -4.34 0.71
N ILE A 145 3.63 -5.22 1.73
CA ILE A 145 4.77 -6.04 2.13
C ILE A 145 4.50 -7.50 1.77
N GLY A 146 5.53 -8.16 1.25
CA GLY A 146 5.52 -9.59 0.95
C GLY A 146 5.12 -9.94 -0.48
N ALA A 147 4.70 -11.19 -0.68
CA ALA A 147 4.35 -11.70 -2.00
C ALA A 147 3.07 -11.04 -2.54
N LEU A 148 3.12 -10.65 -3.80
CA LEU A 148 1.95 -10.18 -4.53
C LEU A 148 1.15 -11.39 -5.03
N ARG A 149 -0.17 -11.32 -4.89
CA ARG A 149 -1.08 -12.22 -5.61
C ARG A 149 -1.30 -11.67 -6.99
N ASP A 150 -1.69 -12.51 -7.94
CA ASP A 150 -2.10 -12.07 -9.27
C ASP A 150 -3.18 -11.00 -9.13
N SER A 151 -2.90 -9.82 -9.67
CA SER A 151 -3.80 -8.67 -9.62
C SER A 151 -3.63 -7.83 -10.88
N THR A 152 -4.63 -7.03 -11.19
CA THR A 152 -4.60 -6.04 -12.28
C THR A 152 -3.79 -4.78 -11.91
N LEU A 153 -3.21 -4.75 -10.72
CA LEU A 153 -2.41 -3.64 -10.24
C LEU A 153 -1.00 -3.66 -10.83
N VAL A 154 -0.50 -2.48 -11.17
CA VAL A 154 0.91 -2.29 -11.50
C VAL A 154 1.70 -2.20 -10.21
N ALA A 155 2.75 -3.01 -10.11
CA ALA A 155 3.60 -3.11 -8.93
C ALA A 155 4.99 -2.53 -9.22
N ARG A 156 5.49 -1.72 -8.29
CA ARG A 156 6.88 -1.26 -8.26
C ARG A 156 7.53 -1.64 -6.95
N LYS A 157 8.59 -2.41 -7.02
CA LYS A 157 9.39 -2.75 -5.85
C LYS A 157 10.19 -1.53 -5.39
N LEU A 158 10.12 -1.23 -4.09
CA LEU A 158 10.82 -0.13 -3.45
C LEU A 158 12.02 -0.60 -2.65
N LEU A 159 11.85 -1.64 -1.83
CA LEU A 159 12.88 -2.18 -0.93
C LEU A 159 12.78 -3.71 -0.88
N THR A 160 13.90 -4.35 -0.58
CA THR A 160 13.98 -5.76 -0.18
C THR A 160 14.73 -5.82 1.13
N TYR A 161 14.22 -6.54 2.12
CA TYR A 161 14.82 -6.71 3.44
C TYR A 161 14.42 -8.04 4.06
N ARG A 162 15.21 -8.53 5.01
CA ARG A 162 14.82 -9.65 5.87
C ARG A 162 14.43 -9.15 7.26
N HIS A 163 13.58 -9.89 7.93
CA HIS A 163 13.38 -9.70 9.35
C HIS A 163 14.64 -10.11 10.13
N GLN A 164 14.82 -9.50 11.28
CA GLN A 164 15.92 -9.80 12.19
C GLN A 164 15.37 -10.35 13.49
N LEU A 165 16.05 -11.33 14.04
CA LEU A 165 15.72 -11.86 15.35
C LEU A 165 16.47 -11.04 16.39
N LEU A 166 15.74 -10.36 17.27
CA LEU A 166 16.27 -9.35 18.18
C LEU A 166 16.01 -9.71 19.63
N ALA A 167 16.92 -9.25 20.49
CA ALA A 167 16.80 -9.34 21.93
C ALA A 167 17.37 -8.10 22.60
N ASN A 168 16.89 -7.82 23.83
CA ASN A 168 17.50 -6.84 24.72
C ASN A 168 18.81 -7.40 25.29
N PRO A 169 19.93 -6.62 25.31
CA PRO A 169 21.18 -7.07 25.88
C PRO A 169 21.09 -7.52 27.35
N GLY A 170 20.21 -6.86 28.12
CA GLY A 170 19.97 -7.23 29.52
C GLY A 170 19.33 -8.60 29.69
N TYR A 171 18.40 -8.95 28.79
CA TYR A 171 17.80 -10.28 28.76
C TYR A 171 18.85 -11.37 28.55
N LEU A 172 19.81 -11.14 27.65
CA LEU A 172 20.87 -12.10 27.32
C LEU A 172 21.95 -12.21 28.41
N LYS A 173 22.05 -11.28 29.35
CA LYS A 173 22.94 -11.43 30.52
C LYS A 173 22.47 -12.51 31.47
N SER A 174 21.16 -12.71 31.57
CA SER A 174 20.53 -13.72 32.44
C SER A 174 20.15 -15.03 31.73
N HIS A 175 20.29 -15.07 30.40
CA HIS A 175 19.96 -16.23 29.58
C HIS A 175 21.11 -16.51 28.60
N LYS A 176 21.55 -17.77 28.52
CA LYS A 176 22.62 -18.16 27.59
C LYS A 176 22.22 -17.80 26.15
N PRO A 177 23.00 -16.97 25.40
CA PRO A 177 22.64 -16.60 24.04
C PRO A 177 22.46 -17.83 23.13
N PRO A 178 21.36 -17.91 22.35
CA PRO A 178 21.12 -19.01 21.43
C PRO A 178 22.12 -18.96 20.25
N ARG A 179 22.54 -20.11 19.77
CA ARG A 179 23.46 -20.27 18.62
C ARG A 179 22.81 -20.97 17.43
N THR A 180 21.79 -21.76 17.70
CA THR A 180 21.00 -22.49 16.71
C THR A 180 19.52 -22.20 16.89
N PRO A 181 18.68 -22.40 15.86
CA PRO A 181 17.24 -22.25 15.99
C PRO A 181 16.63 -23.09 17.13
N GLN A 182 17.17 -24.29 17.39
CA GLN A 182 16.67 -25.15 18.45
C GLN A 182 16.93 -24.60 19.86
N ASP A 183 18.02 -23.84 20.04
CA ASP A 183 18.31 -23.21 21.34
C ASP A 183 17.21 -22.21 21.73
N LEU A 184 16.49 -21.64 20.77
CA LEU A 184 15.39 -20.70 21.01
C LEU A 184 14.25 -21.28 21.83
N LEU A 185 14.05 -22.61 21.80
CA LEU A 185 13.01 -23.28 22.61
C LEU A 185 13.24 -23.15 24.12
N THR A 186 14.44 -22.78 24.54
CA THR A 186 14.74 -22.48 25.95
C THR A 186 14.50 -21.03 26.35
N HIS A 187 14.02 -20.21 25.42
CA HIS A 187 13.78 -18.79 25.62
C HIS A 187 12.28 -18.45 25.54
N ARG A 188 11.91 -17.28 26.06
CA ARG A 188 10.60 -16.68 25.84
C ARG A 188 10.58 -16.08 24.44
N LEU A 189 9.71 -16.60 23.56
CA LEU A 189 9.61 -16.15 22.19
C LEU A 189 8.41 -15.20 22.03
N ILE A 190 8.64 -14.11 21.30
CA ILE A 190 7.66 -13.07 21.02
C ILE A 190 7.37 -13.10 19.52
N ALA A 191 6.09 -13.22 19.13
CA ALA A 191 5.72 -13.41 17.74
C ALA A 191 4.67 -12.42 17.23
N PHE A 192 4.79 -12.05 15.97
CA PHE A 192 3.70 -11.38 15.25
C PHE A 192 2.62 -12.42 14.90
N SER A 193 1.48 -12.37 15.58
CA SER A 193 0.40 -13.33 15.41
C SER A 193 -0.95 -12.78 15.84
N ARG A 194 -2.02 -13.32 15.24
CA ARG A 194 -3.42 -13.07 15.64
C ARG A 194 -3.97 -14.29 16.37
N TRP A 195 -3.65 -14.40 17.68
CA TRP A 195 -4.16 -15.47 18.54
C TRP A 195 -3.98 -16.90 17.99
N ASN A 196 -2.96 -17.08 17.17
CA ASN A 196 -2.58 -18.40 16.71
C ASN A 196 -1.69 -19.05 17.79
N PRO A 197 -2.07 -20.20 18.35
CA PRO A 197 -1.28 -20.86 19.37
C PRO A 197 0.05 -21.38 18.82
N GLU A 198 0.11 -21.72 17.56
CA GLU A 198 1.31 -22.22 16.92
C GLU A 198 1.88 -21.18 15.96
N ASN A 199 3.15 -20.83 16.17
CA ASN A 199 3.91 -19.95 15.28
C ASN A 199 5.09 -20.69 14.67
N ARG A 200 5.54 -20.19 13.51
CA ARG A 200 6.61 -20.85 12.75
C ARG A 200 7.61 -19.86 12.23
N TRP A 201 8.88 -20.06 12.58
CA TRP A 201 9.99 -19.36 11.98
C TRP A 201 10.79 -20.29 11.08
N ASN A 202 11.05 -19.85 9.85
CA ASN A 202 11.89 -20.58 8.90
C ASN A 202 13.24 -19.88 8.79
N PHE A 203 14.28 -20.61 9.09
CA PHE A 203 15.66 -20.14 9.06
C PHE A 203 16.42 -20.73 7.89
N THR A 204 17.29 -19.92 7.29
CA THR A 204 18.28 -20.39 6.33
C THR A 204 19.66 -19.95 6.83
N HIS A 205 20.58 -20.88 6.98
CA HIS A 205 21.94 -20.56 7.38
C HIS A 205 22.67 -19.80 6.25
N VAL A 206 23.62 -18.94 6.60
CA VAL A 206 24.38 -18.12 5.62
C VAL A 206 25.17 -18.94 4.59
N ASN A 207 25.41 -20.25 4.83
CA ASN A 207 25.99 -21.15 3.84
C ASN A 207 24.99 -21.55 2.72
N GLY A 208 23.72 -21.16 2.84
CA GLY A 208 22.66 -21.43 1.87
C GLY A 208 22.15 -22.88 1.82
N LYS A 209 22.78 -23.80 2.55
CA LYS A 209 22.46 -25.25 2.52
C LYS A 209 21.57 -25.68 3.66
N ASP A 210 21.92 -25.25 4.87
CA ASP A 210 21.17 -25.62 6.07
C ASP A 210 19.91 -24.78 6.22
N LYS A 211 18.79 -25.47 6.41
CA LYS A 211 17.47 -24.85 6.64
C LYS A 211 16.84 -25.52 7.83
N GLU A 212 16.29 -24.71 8.70
CA GLU A 212 15.57 -25.17 9.88
C GLU A 212 14.23 -24.47 10.01
N THR A 213 13.25 -25.20 10.50
CA THR A 213 11.92 -24.67 10.85
C THR A 213 11.72 -24.86 12.32
N LEU A 214 11.51 -23.76 13.04
CA LEU A 214 11.13 -23.76 14.43
C LEU A 214 9.64 -23.56 14.56
N VAL A 215 8.96 -24.51 15.21
CA VAL A 215 7.55 -24.40 15.57
C VAL A 215 7.48 -24.17 17.08
N PHE A 216 6.72 -23.17 17.52
CA PHE A 216 6.67 -22.79 18.93
C PHE A 216 5.35 -22.13 19.29
N GLU A 217 5.00 -22.19 20.55
CA GLU A 217 3.95 -21.36 21.16
C GLU A 217 4.58 -20.07 21.67
N PRO A 218 4.10 -18.88 21.26
CA PRO A 218 4.69 -17.62 21.69
C PRO A 218 4.33 -17.31 23.15
N TYR A 219 5.32 -16.85 23.91
CA TYR A 219 5.11 -16.32 25.25
C TYR A 219 4.30 -15.01 25.23
N LEU A 220 4.49 -14.19 24.19
CA LEU A 220 3.71 -12.99 23.88
C LEU A 220 3.46 -12.94 22.36
N SER A 221 2.24 -12.66 21.96
CA SER A 221 1.91 -12.40 20.56
C SER A 221 1.12 -11.12 20.40
N MET A 222 1.41 -10.38 19.34
CA MET A 222 0.66 -9.21 18.88
C MET A 222 0.64 -9.21 17.36
N ASN A 223 -0.40 -8.66 16.77
CA ASN A 223 -0.46 -8.39 15.32
C ASN A 223 0.00 -6.97 14.97
N ASP A 224 0.89 -6.42 15.79
CA ASP A 224 1.48 -5.09 15.61
C ASP A 224 2.96 -5.09 16.01
N TYR A 225 3.84 -4.80 15.04
CA TYR A 225 5.27 -4.71 15.29
C TYR A 225 5.66 -3.49 16.14
N ALA A 226 4.87 -2.41 16.08
CA ALA A 226 5.12 -1.23 16.92
C ALA A 226 4.93 -1.54 18.41
N GLY A 227 4.03 -2.48 18.75
CA GLY A 227 3.87 -3.00 20.11
C GLY A 227 4.91 -4.07 20.47
N LEU A 228 5.35 -4.89 19.51
CA LEU A 228 6.36 -5.93 19.77
C LEU A 228 7.74 -5.35 20.06
N ALA A 229 8.15 -4.28 19.38
CA ALA A 229 9.46 -3.67 19.58
C ALA A 229 9.69 -3.20 21.03
N PRO A 230 8.78 -2.44 21.67
CA PRO A 230 8.88 -2.10 23.10
C PRO A 230 8.89 -3.32 24.02
N ALA A 231 8.13 -4.39 23.71
CA ALA A 231 8.13 -5.60 24.52
C ALA A 231 9.50 -6.32 24.49
N ILE A 232 10.13 -6.42 23.32
CA ILE A 232 11.49 -6.96 23.19
C ILE A 232 12.48 -6.04 23.92
N LEU A 233 12.35 -4.72 23.78
CA LEU A 233 13.18 -3.73 24.45
C LEU A 233 13.07 -3.83 25.99
N ALA A 234 11.89 -4.11 26.51
CA ALA A 234 11.66 -4.34 27.94
C ALA A 234 12.25 -5.68 28.44
N GLY A 235 12.83 -6.50 27.56
CA GLY A 235 13.43 -7.78 27.93
C GLY A 235 12.41 -8.89 28.21
N VAL A 236 11.21 -8.81 27.64
CA VAL A 236 10.17 -9.86 27.78
C VAL A 236 10.64 -11.16 27.15
N GLY A 237 11.42 -11.09 26.06
CA GLY A 237 11.95 -12.26 25.36
C GLY A 237 12.65 -11.90 24.06
N ILE A 238 12.75 -12.89 23.18
CA ILE A 238 13.34 -12.80 21.84
C ILE A 238 12.21 -12.71 20.81
N GLY A 239 12.31 -11.78 19.86
CA GLY A 239 11.30 -11.63 18.81
C GLY A 239 11.86 -11.21 17.46
N GLU A 240 11.07 -11.44 16.41
CA GLU A 240 11.41 -10.95 15.08
C GLU A 240 10.86 -9.55 14.86
N LEU A 241 11.67 -8.68 14.23
CA LEU A 241 11.22 -7.37 13.77
C LEU A 241 11.67 -7.10 12.34
N PRO A 242 10.82 -6.42 11.54
CA PRO A 242 11.26 -5.78 10.30
C PRO A 242 12.28 -4.67 10.62
N PRO A 243 13.35 -4.49 9.83
CA PRO A 243 14.34 -3.43 10.06
C PRO A 243 13.79 -2.01 9.83
N LEU A 244 12.56 -1.92 9.33
CA LEU A 244 11.81 -0.66 9.14
C LEU A 244 11.07 -0.23 10.41
N VAL A 245 10.98 -1.07 11.42
CA VAL A 245 10.30 -0.77 12.70
C VAL A 245 11.34 -0.30 13.70
N GLN A 246 11.24 0.95 14.14
CA GLN A 246 12.14 1.57 15.14
C GLN A 246 13.62 1.24 14.90
N PRO A 247 14.17 1.54 13.71
CA PRO A 247 15.53 1.16 13.31
C PRO A 247 16.63 1.73 14.22
N GLU A 248 16.32 2.78 14.98
CA GLU A 248 17.21 3.38 15.97
C GLU A 248 17.54 2.43 17.12
N LEU A 249 16.63 1.55 17.51
CA LEU A 249 16.86 0.60 18.61
C LEU A 249 18.04 -0.34 18.34
N LEU A 250 18.19 -0.75 17.09
CA LEU A 250 19.33 -1.57 16.66
C LEU A 250 20.59 -0.72 16.46
N ARG A 251 20.46 0.47 15.86
CA ARG A 251 21.62 1.38 15.64
C ARG A 251 22.24 1.86 16.94
N GLU A 252 21.44 2.08 17.98
CA GLU A 252 21.88 2.51 19.31
C GLU A 252 22.33 1.33 20.20
N GLY A 253 22.21 0.08 19.72
CA GLY A 253 22.56 -1.11 20.49
C GLY A 253 21.59 -1.42 21.65
N ARG A 254 20.43 -0.78 21.66
CA ARG A 254 19.36 -1.04 22.66
C ARG A 254 18.69 -2.39 22.42
N LEU A 255 18.62 -2.81 21.17
CA LEU A 255 18.38 -4.18 20.74
C LEU A 255 19.59 -4.68 19.95
N ILE A 256 19.84 -5.97 20.01
CA ILE A 256 20.91 -6.63 19.25
C ILE A 256 20.35 -7.79 18.44
N GLU A 257 20.89 -7.98 17.24
CA GLU A 257 20.58 -9.14 16.42
C GLU A 257 21.26 -10.38 17.01
N ILE A 258 20.47 -11.42 17.24
CA ILE A 258 20.96 -12.71 17.69
C ILE A 258 21.01 -13.70 16.52
N MET A 259 21.90 -14.68 16.59
CA MET A 259 22.08 -15.71 15.56
C MET A 259 22.18 -15.15 14.13
N PRO A 260 23.02 -14.14 13.83
CA PRO A 260 23.03 -13.48 12.50
C PRO A 260 23.41 -14.42 11.35
N ARG A 261 23.92 -15.62 11.65
CA ARG A 261 24.19 -16.67 10.68
C ARG A 261 22.95 -17.47 10.27
N TRP A 262 21.88 -17.41 11.06
CA TRP A 262 20.58 -18.01 10.79
C TRP A 262 19.58 -16.93 10.42
N ARG A 263 19.32 -16.79 9.12
CA ARG A 263 18.52 -15.70 8.56
C ARG A 263 17.06 -16.08 8.44
N LEU A 264 16.19 -15.20 8.84
CA LEU A 264 14.76 -15.26 8.53
C LEU A 264 14.51 -14.90 7.05
N ARG A 265 13.31 -15.17 6.57
CA ARG A 265 12.91 -14.90 5.19
C ARG A 265 13.01 -13.42 4.82
N THR A 266 13.21 -13.16 3.54
CA THR A 266 13.16 -11.81 2.97
C THR A 266 11.74 -11.40 2.60
N PHE A 267 11.52 -10.09 2.60
CA PHE A 267 10.28 -9.44 2.17
C PHE A 267 10.60 -8.32 1.21
N ASP A 268 9.69 -8.11 0.26
CA ASP A 268 9.71 -6.94 -0.60
C ASP A 268 8.65 -5.93 -0.14
N LEU A 269 9.00 -4.65 -0.14
CA LEU A 269 8.07 -3.55 -0.03
C LEU A 269 7.72 -3.07 -1.44
N TRP A 270 6.45 -3.07 -1.74
CA TRP A 270 5.90 -2.69 -3.04
C TRP A 270 5.05 -1.44 -2.95
N LEU A 271 5.05 -0.65 -4.00
CA LEU A 271 4.06 0.39 -4.29
C LEU A 271 3.18 -0.09 -5.43
N LEU A 272 1.88 -0.16 -5.19
CA LEU A 272 0.86 -0.67 -6.11
C LEU A 272 -0.08 0.45 -6.54
N HIS A 273 -0.54 0.42 -7.79
CA HIS A 273 -1.58 1.31 -8.31
C HIS A 273 -2.35 0.63 -9.44
N LEU A 274 -3.53 1.15 -9.78
CA LEU A 274 -4.29 0.67 -10.93
C LEU A 274 -3.50 0.89 -12.22
N GLY A 275 -3.57 -0.10 -13.12
CA GLY A 275 -2.91 -0.10 -14.42
C GLY A 275 -3.58 0.83 -15.44
N ASN A 276 -3.67 2.13 -15.17
CA ASN A 276 -4.22 3.09 -16.12
C ASN A 276 -3.13 3.55 -17.10
N ARG A 277 -3.47 3.64 -18.41
CA ARG A 277 -2.56 4.15 -19.43
C ARG A 277 -2.09 5.58 -19.15
N HIS A 278 -2.90 6.37 -18.44
CA HIS A 278 -2.62 7.76 -18.08
C HIS A 278 -2.75 7.96 -16.57
N LEU A 279 -1.66 7.69 -15.87
CA LEU A 279 -1.59 7.94 -14.43
C LEU A 279 -1.59 9.47 -14.19
N PRO A 280 -2.48 10.00 -13.31
CA PRO A 280 -2.46 11.41 -12.92
C PRO A 280 -1.06 11.89 -12.53
N ARG A 281 -0.73 13.15 -12.83
CA ARG A 281 0.62 13.68 -12.63
C ARG A 281 1.13 13.52 -11.19
N VAL A 282 0.29 13.83 -10.21
CA VAL A 282 0.67 13.71 -8.79
C VAL A 282 1.06 12.27 -8.43
N LEU A 283 0.33 11.27 -8.94
CA LEU A 283 0.64 9.86 -8.71
C LEU A 283 1.95 9.46 -9.38
N ARG A 284 2.15 9.89 -10.62
CA ARG A 284 3.40 9.60 -11.37
C ARG A 284 4.62 10.18 -10.66
N VAL A 285 4.53 11.46 -10.24
CA VAL A 285 5.64 12.13 -9.55
C VAL A 285 5.88 11.49 -8.19
N PHE A 286 4.84 11.20 -7.42
CA PHE A 286 4.98 10.50 -6.14
C PHE A 286 5.60 9.11 -6.29
N LYS A 287 5.18 8.34 -7.29
CA LYS A 287 5.74 7.00 -7.57
C LYS A 287 7.24 7.06 -7.85
N GLU A 288 7.67 8.00 -8.68
CA GLU A 288 9.11 8.17 -8.97
C GLU A 288 9.88 8.66 -7.74
N PHE A 289 9.32 9.62 -7.01
CA PHE A 289 9.89 10.13 -5.77
C PHE A 289 10.05 9.01 -4.71
N ALA A 290 9.01 8.22 -4.49
CA ALA A 290 9.04 7.11 -3.55
C ALA A 290 10.13 6.08 -3.90
N ALA A 291 10.28 5.76 -5.19
CA ALA A 291 11.30 4.82 -5.65
C ALA A 291 12.73 5.33 -5.48
N GLN A 292 12.95 6.64 -5.63
CA GLN A 292 14.26 7.26 -5.42
C GLN A 292 14.57 7.44 -3.94
N MET A 293 13.56 7.81 -3.14
CA MET A 293 13.73 8.13 -1.72
C MET A 293 13.83 6.87 -0.85
N ALA A 294 13.13 5.79 -1.18
CA ALA A 294 13.10 4.59 -0.34
C ALA A 294 14.50 4.03 0.00
N PRO A 295 15.43 3.86 -0.95
CA PRO A 295 16.79 3.40 -0.64
C PRO A 295 17.61 4.42 0.19
N THR A 296 17.30 5.70 0.10
CA THR A 296 18.01 6.73 0.87
C THR A 296 17.56 6.81 2.32
N LEU A 297 16.27 6.54 2.58
CA LEU A 297 15.75 6.42 3.94
C LEU A 297 16.33 5.20 4.67
N PHE A 298 16.58 4.12 3.92
CA PHE A 298 17.12 2.88 4.46
C PHE A 298 18.31 2.37 3.64
N PRO A 299 19.49 3.00 3.74
CA PRO A 299 20.63 2.70 2.88
C PRO A 299 21.30 1.35 3.19
N LYS A 300 21.07 0.79 4.36
CA LYS A 300 21.68 -0.47 4.83
C LYS A 300 20.61 -1.39 5.41
N LEU A 301 19.89 -2.06 4.53
CA LEU A 301 18.94 -3.09 4.94
C LEU A 301 19.60 -4.48 4.98
N PRO A 302 19.28 -5.30 5.99
CA PRO A 302 19.72 -6.70 6.02
C PRO A 302 19.05 -7.48 4.88
N SER A 303 19.84 -8.22 4.14
CA SER A 303 19.43 -9.07 3.01
C SER A 303 19.60 -10.57 3.32
#